data_fd5a2c178a7626f4e1bd30d95070337a
#
_entry.id   fd5a2c178a7626f4e1bd30d95070337a
#
_cell.length_a   1.000
_cell.length_b   1.000
_cell.length_c   1.000
_cell.angle_alpha   90.00
_cell.angle_beta   90.00
_cell.angle_gamma   90.00
#
_symmetry.space_group_name_H-M   'P 1'
#
loop_
_entity.id
_entity.type
_entity.pdbx_description
1 polymer ?
#
loop_
_entity_poly.entity_id
_entity_poly.type
_entity_poly.pdbx_seq_one_letter_code
_entity_poly.pdbx_strand_id
1 'polypeptide(L)' 'MYVAVMTLKSTKEVISALGGIEAVAKLTDSQYSAVGNWSAFDQFPAKTYVILKKALIRKGHAAPDSLWHMIKG' A
#
# COMPACT_ATOMS: atom_id res chain seq x y z
N MET A 1 2.91 -25.20 9.71
CA MET A 1 1.63 -24.57 9.33
C MET A 1 1.85 -23.69 8.12
N TYR A 2 1.02 -23.84 7.13
CA TYR A 2 1.14 -23.06 5.89
C TYR A 2 0.34 -21.77 6.01
N VAL A 3 0.99 -20.65 5.77
CA VAL A 3 0.31 -19.35 5.73
C VAL A 3 0.40 -18.82 4.31
N ALA A 4 -0.74 -18.64 3.69
CA ALA A 4 -0.78 -18.08 2.35
C ALA A 4 -0.64 -16.55 2.44
N VAL A 5 0.33 -16.02 1.70
CA VAL A 5 0.49 -14.57 1.58
C VAL A 5 -0.24 -14.10 0.34
N MET A 6 -1.17 -13.16 0.51
CA MET A 6 -1.88 -12.60 -0.63
C MET A 6 -1.00 -11.53 -1.29
N THR A 7 -0.79 -11.68 -2.59
CA THR A 7 -0.09 -10.67 -3.38
C THR A 7 -1.11 -9.69 -3.94
N LEU A 8 -0.99 -8.44 -3.54
CA LEU A 8 -1.89 -7.37 -3.99
C LEU A 8 -1.31 -6.73 -5.25
N LYS A 9 -2.15 -6.45 -6.23
CA LYS A 9 -1.69 -6.02 -7.56
C LYS A 9 -1.87 -4.54 -7.84
N SER A 10 -2.65 -3.85 -7.02
CA SER A 10 -2.94 -2.44 -7.26
C SER A 10 -2.99 -1.66 -5.97
N THR A 11 -2.93 -0.33 -6.08
CA THR A 11 -3.04 0.53 -4.90
C THR A 11 -4.40 0.37 -4.23
N LYS A 12 -5.46 0.18 -5.02
CA LYS A 12 -6.80 -0.03 -4.47
C LYS A 12 -6.86 -1.26 -3.58
N GLU A 13 -6.23 -2.35 -4.01
CA GLU A 13 -6.17 -3.57 -3.23
C GLU A 13 -5.38 -3.37 -1.94
N VAL A 14 -4.26 -2.65 -2.01
CA VAL A 14 -3.44 -2.35 -0.84
C VAL A 14 -4.23 -1.50 0.16
N ILE A 15 -4.89 -0.46 -0.32
CA ILE A 15 -5.69 0.43 0.52
C ILE A 15 -6.82 -0.35 1.20
N SER A 16 -7.51 -1.18 0.44
CA SER A 16 -8.59 -2.00 0.97
C SER A 16 -8.09 -2.98 2.03
N ALA A 17 -6.95 -3.64 1.76
CA ALA A 17 -6.36 -4.59 2.70
C ALA A 17 -5.93 -3.93 4.01
N LEU A 18 -5.54 -2.67 3.97
CA LEU A 18 -5.08 -1.94 5.16
C LEU A 18 -6.23 -1.28 5.93
N GLY A 19 -7.46 -1.40 5.44
CA GLY A 19 -8.61 -0.88 6.16
C GLY A 19 -9.29 0.33 5.51
N GLY A 20 -8.91 0.66 4.26
CA GLY A 20 -9.53 1.73 3.50
C GLY A 20 -8.67 3.00 3.46
N ILE A 21 -9.17 4.00 2.74
CA ILE A 21 -8.45 5.27 2.54
C ILE A 21 -8.11 5.94 3.87
N GLU A 22 -9.06 5.96 4.79
CA GLU A 22 -8.85 6.61 6.08
C GLU A 22 -7.72 5.96 6.87
N ALA A 23 -7.66 4.64 6.88
CA ALA A 23 -6.61 3.91 7.58
C ALA A 23 -5.23 4.21 6.98
N VAL A 24 -5.13 4.23 5.65
CA VAL A 24 -3.89 4.54 4.96
C VAL A 24 -3.47 5.99 5.21
N ALA A 25 -4.43 6.91 5.21
CA ALA A 25 -4.15 8.32 5.49
C ALA A 25 -3.53 8.48 6.88
N LYS A 26 -4.06 7.78 7.88
CA LYS A 26 -3.52 7.82 9.23
C LYS A 26 -2.12 7.20 9.31
N LEU A 27 -1.93 6.06 8.65
CA LEU A 27 -0.65 5.36 8.65
C LEU A 27 0.47 6.21 8.04
N THR A 28 0.15 6.93 6.99
CA THR A 28 1.15 7.70 6.23
C THR A 28 1.19 9.16 6.63
N ASP A 29 0.36 9.57 7.59
CA ASP A 29 0.21 10.96 8.00
C ASP A 29 -0.10 11.86 6.79
N SER A 30 -1.01 11.40 5.95
CA SER A 30 -1.40 12.08 4.71
C SER A 30 -2.87 12.47 4.77
N GLN A 31 -3.25 13.38 3.87
CA GLN A 31 -4.64 13.79 3.76
C GLN A 31 -5.46 12.72 3.04
N TYR A 32 -6.73 12.65 3.37
CA TYR A 32 -7.66 11.72 2.75
C TYR A 32 -7.66 11.86 1.22
N SER A 33 -7.66 13.10 0.72
CA SER A 33 -7.66 13.36 -0.71
C SER A 33 -6.37 12.89 -1.38
N ALA A 34 -5.23 12.96 -0.69
CA ALA A 34 -3.97 12.48 -1.23
C ALA A 34 -4.03 10.96 -1.47
N VAL A 35 -4.56 10.23 -0.49
CA VAL A 35 -4.69 8.77 -0.63
C VAL A 35 -5.67 8.43 -1.76
N GLY A 36 -6.74 9.18 -1.91
CA GLY A 36 -7.66 9.03 -3.04
C GLY A 36 -6.96 9.20 -4.39
N ASN A 37 -6.05 10.16 -4.49
CA ASN A 37 -5.26 10.36 -5.70
C ASN A 37 -4.34 9.18 -5.98
N TRP A 38 -3.72 8.61 -4.95
CA TRP A 38 -2.87 7.43 -5.12
C TRP A 38 -3.67 6.27 -5.70
N SER A 39 -4.90 6.11 -5.23
CA SER A 39 -5.80 5.08 -5.77
C SER A 39 -6.15 5.35 -7.24
N ALA A 40 -6.44 6.60 -7.57
CA ALA A 40 -6.84 6.99 -8.94
C ALA A 40 -5.69 6.78 -9.94
N PHE A 41 -4.45 7.11 -9.54
CA PHE A 41 -3.28 6.96 -10.40
C PHE A 41 -2.58 5.62 -10.28
N ASP A 42 -3.06 4.78 -9.39
CA ASP A 42 -2.50 3.45 -9.13
C ASP A 42 -1.02 3.49 -8.78
N GLN A 43 -0.62 4.50 -8.01
CA GLN A 43 0.78 4.66 -7.57
C GLN A 43 0.85 5.33 -6.22
N PHE A 44 1.81 4.88 -5.40
CA PHE A 44 2.08 5.48 -4.09
C PHE A 44 3.36 6.33 -4.16
N PRO A 45 3.45 7.39 -3.33
CA PRO A 45 4.71 8.12 -3.19
C PRO A 45 5.79 7.21 -2.60
N ALA A 46 7.02 7.36 -3.08
CA ALA A 46 8.14 6.55 -2.59
C ALA A 46 8.33 6.67 -1.07
N LYS A 47 8.04 7.82 -0.50
CA LYS A 47 8.17 8.06 0.95
C LYS A 47 7.28 7.16 1.80
N THR A 48 6.21 6.60 1.23
CA THR A 48 5.29 5.73 1.95
C THR A 48 5.70 4.27 1.90
N TYR A 49 6.75 3.93 1.16
CA TYR A 49 7.14 2.56 0.90
C TYR A 49 7.35 1.76 2.18
N VAL A 50 8.23 2.23 3.06
CA VAL A 50 8.57 1.50 4.29
C VAL A 50 7.36 1.36 5.18
N ILE A 51 6.58 2.42 5.35
CA ILE A 51 5.40 2.43 6.22
C ILE A 51 4.35 1.42 5.74
N LEU A 52 4.01 1.48 4.46
CA LEU A 52 2.97 0.62 3.92
C LEU A 52 3.44 -0.83 3.80
N LYS A 53 4.70 -1.06 3.48
CA LYS A 53 5.24 -2.43 3.44
C LYS A 53 5.19 -3.08 4.81
N LYS A 54 5.56 -2.36 5.87
CA LYS A 54 5.48 -2.90 7.22
C LYS A 54 4.05 -3.22 7.63
N ALA A 55 3.11 -2.34 7.26
CA ALA A 55 1.70 -2.57 7.56
C ALA A 55 1.17 -3.80 6.83
N LEU A 56 1.56 -3.98 5.57
CA LEU A 56 1.17 -5.14 4.78
C LEU A 56 1.72 -6.44 5.37
N ILE A 57 2.98 -6.42 5.77
CA ILE A 57 3.61 -7.60 6.39
C ILE A 57 2.85 -8.01 7.65
N ARG A 58 2.44 -7.05 8.47
CA ARG A 58 1.67 -7.33 9.68
C ARG A 58 0.36 -8.03 9.38
N LYS A 59 -0.23 -7.74 8.23
CA LYS A 59 -1.50 -8.34 7.82
C LYS A 59 -1.33 -9.57 6.96
N GLY A 60 -0.10 -9.99 6.70
CA GLY A 60 0.18 -11.17 5.89
C GLY A 60 -0.02 -10.95 4.40
N HIS A 61 0.16 -9.73 3.93
CA HIS A 61 0.02 -9.39 2.52
C HIS A 61 1.35 -8.98 1.91
N ALA A 62 1.42 -9.01 0.59
CA ALA A 62 2.57 -8.53 -0.17
C ALA A 62 2.09 -7.70 -1.34
N ALA A 63 2.90 -6.75 -1.78
CA ALA A 63 2.60 -5.90 -2.93
C ALA A 63 3.88 -5.65 -3.70
N PRO A 64 3.80 -5.48 -5.04
CA PRO A 64 5.00 -5.23 -5.84
C PRO A 64 5.57 -3.84 -5.59
N ASP A 65 6.88 -3.73 -5.64
CA ASP A 65 7.58 -2.46 -5.43
C ASP A 65 7.23 -1.43 -6.50
N SER A 66 6.77 -1.87 -7.66
CA SER A 66 6.38 -0.98 -8.75
C SER A 66 5.25 -0.02 -8.36
N LEU A 67 4.44 -0.36 -7.36
CA LEU A 67 3.41 0.55 -6.87
C LEU A 67 3.99 1.83 -6.26
N TRP A 68 5.26 1.81 -5.87
CA TRP A 68 5.96 2.95 -5.31
C TRP A 68 7.04 3.49 -6.25
N HIS A 69 6.94 3.21 -7.54
CA HIS A 69 7.95 3.59 -8.54
C HIS A 69 9.35 3.02 -8.24
N MET A 70 9.41 1.95 -7.47
CA MET A 70 10.68 1.30 -7.16
C MET A 70 11.01 0.32 -8.28
N ILE A 71 11.92 0.73 -9.14
CA ILE A 71 12.36 -0.12 -10.24
C ILE A 71 13.68 -0.75 -9.84
N LYS A 72 13.72 -2.08 -9.87
CA LYS A 72 14.98 -2.78 -9.69
C LYS A 72 15.76 -2.69 -10.98
N GLY A 73 16.79 -1.91 -10.94
CA GLY A 73 17.69 -1.79 -12.07
C GLY A 73 18.60 -2.97 -12.21
#